data_73ca3546d7e5706dc8670e4589bdf144
#
_entry.id   73ca3546d7e5706dc8670e4589bdf144
#
_cell.length_a   1.000
_cell.length_b   1.000
_cell.length_c   1.000
_cell.angle_alpha   90.00
_cell.angle_beta   90.00
_cell.angle_gamma   90.00
#
_symmetry.space_group_name_H-M   'P 1'
#
loop_
_entity.id
_entity.type
_entity.pdbx_description
1 polymer ?
#
loop_
_entity_poly.entity_id
_entity_poly.type
_entity_poly.pdbx_seq_one_letter_code
_entity_poly.pdbx_strand_id
1 'polypeptide(L)'
;FVLRGSFIMNYNGIDFDTYFKNYPDKNGYFGKYGGSYVTPELQKAMDEITEAYFTICKSRKFIDELRRIRKEFQGRPTPISHLERLSNKLGNVQLYVKREDLNHTGAHKLNHCMGEALLAKYMGKKKLIAETGAGQHGVAIATAAAYFGLECDIYMGSVDIKKQAPNVARMKILGANVVEVTHGLATLKEAVDAAFDAYAKDYENSIYCIGSVVGPHPFPMLVRDFQKIVGIEAREQFVEMTGELPDAVVACVGGGSNSAGFFAGFLNDPVDIYGIEPLGRGTNLGDHAATLQYGEEGVMHGFNSIMLKDENGDPAPVYSVASGLDYPSSGPEHAFLHEIGRVKYDVINDEDTIDAFFELSRMEGIIPAIESSHAVAYGIKLAKQMETGSVLICLSGRGDKDMDYIIENYGIR
;
A
#
# COMPACT_ATOMS: atom_id res chain seq x y z
N PHE A 1 7.79 28.40 -11.67
CA PHE A 1 9.24 28.20 -11.48
C PHE A 1 9.61 28.67 -10.06
N VAL A 2 9.43 27.80 -9.07
CA VAL A 2 9.99 28.02 -7.74
C VAL A 2 11.46 27.63 -7.83
N LEU A 3 12.33 28.63 -7.69
CA LEU A 3 13.76 28.44 -7.54
C LEU A 3 13.99 27.44 -6.38
N ARG A 4 14.50 26.24 -6.68
CA ARG A 4 15.08 25.35 -5.69
C ARG A 4 16.28 26.09 -5.08
N GLY A 5 16.06 26.74 -3.95
CA GLY A 5 17.14 26.91 -3.00
C GLY A 5 17.61 25.49 -2.67
N SER A 6 18.90 25.24 -2.76
CA SER A 6 19.50 23.93 -2.47
C SER A 6 19.36 23.59 -0.98
N PHE A 7 18.13 23.22 -0.57
CA PHE A 7 17.90 22.57 0.70
C PHE A 7 18.18 21.09 0.50
N ILE A 8 19.35 20.65 0.91
CA ILE A 8 19.65 19.22 0.99
C ILE A 8 18.85 18.71 2.19
N MET A 9 17.82 17.91 1.91
CA MET A 9 17.06 17.20 2.94
C MET A 9 17.90 16.06 3.48
N ASN A 10 18.47 16.25 4.67
CA ASN A 10 19.29 15.26 5.34
C ASN A 10 18.65 14.86 6.68
N TYR A 11 18.38 13.57 6.85
CA TYR A 11 17.92 12.96 8.09
C TYR A 11 18.91 11.88 8.51
N ASN A 12 19.51 12.01 9.68
CA ASN A 12 20.49 11.06 10.22
C ASN A 12 21.60 10.67 9.23
N GLY A 13 22.11 11.65 8.46
CA GLY A 13 23.15 11.41 7.46
C GLY A 13 22.66 10.88 6.11
N ILE A 14 21.36 10.67 5.93
CA ILE A 14 20.78 10.24 4.65
C ILE A 14 20.42 11.45 3.80
N ASP A 15 21.01 11.52 2.62
CA ASP A 15 20.70 12.51 1.59
C ASP A 15 19.51 12.05 0.75
N PHE A 16 18.39 12.76 0.86
CA PHE A 16 17.16 12.43 0.14
C PHE A 16 17.17 12.83 -1.35
N ASP A 17 18.10 13.67 -1.80
CA ASP A 17 18.28 13.95 -3.24
C ASP A 17 18.75 12.70 -4.00
N THR A 18 19.48 11.82 -3.34
CA THR A 18 20.00 10.58 -3.89
C THR A 18 19.33 9.31 -3.34
N TYR A 19 18.33 9.45 -2.49
CA TYR A 19 17.70 8.35 -1.76
C TYR A 19 17.31 7.17 -2.67
N PHE A 20 16.55 7.41 -3.73
CA PHE A 20 16.08 6.35 -4.64
C PHE A 20 17.18 5.72 -5.52
N LYS A 21 18.40 6.27 -5.50
CA LYS A 21 19.57 5.67 -6.14
C LYS A 21 20.31 4.73 -5.19
N ASN A 22 20.22 5.01 -3.88
CA ASN A 22 20.98 4.34 -2.85
C ASN A 22 20.14 3.29 -2.08
N TYR A 23 18.79 3.46 -2.08
CA TYR A 23 17.89 2.60 -1.32
C TYR A 23 16.76 1.99 -2.18
N PRO A 24 16.56 0.65 -2.10
CA PRO A 24 17.42 -0.29 -1.35
C PRO A 24 18.84 -0.36 -1.95
N ASP A 25 19.77 -0.90 -1.18
CA ASP A 25 21.08 -1.25 -1.70
C ASP A 25 20.99 -2.42 -2.72
N LYS A 26 22.13 -2.84 -3.27
CA LYS A 26 22.20 -3.92 -4.26
C LYS A 26 21.71 -5.30 -3.75
N ASN A 27 21.63 -5.47 -2.42
CA ASN A 27 21.17 -6.70 -1.78
C ASN A 27 19.71 -6.56 -1.28
N GLY A 28 19.07 -5.43 -1.56
CA GLY A 28 17.67 -5.20 -1.20
C GLY A 28 17.44 -4.62 0.19
N TYR A 29 18.48 -4.05 0.81
CA TYR A 29 18.37 -3.49 2.16
C TYR A 29 18.13 -1.98 2.17
N PHE A 30 17.22 -1.57 3.06
CA PHE A 30 17.01 -0.21 3.54
C PHE A 30 17.64 -0.13 4.94
N GLY A 31 18.89 0.28 5.04
CA GLY A 31 19.67 0.15 6.26
C GLY A 31 19.84 -1.34 6.63
N LYS A 32 19.28 -1.78 7.75
CA LYS A 32 19.28 -3.19 8.19
C LYS A 32 18.02 -3.96 7.76
N TYR A 33 16.98 -3.27 7.26
CA TYR A 33 15.70 -3.86 6.92
C TYR A 33 15.63 -4.25 5.43
N GLY A 34 14.93 -5.32 5.11
CA GLY A 34 14.78 -5.85 3.76
C GLY A 34 15.53 -7.15 3.54
N GLY A 35 16.25 -7.22 2.44
CA GLY A 35 17.00 -8.43 2.06
C GLY A 35 16.13 -9.52 1.44
N SER A 36 16.67 -10.73 1.35
CA SER A 36 16.00 -11.91 0.77
C SER A 36 16.36 -13.16 1.60
N TYR A 37 15.41 -13.64 2.37
CA TYR A 37 15.53 -14.78 3.27
C TYR A 37 14.68 -15.94 2.76
N VAL A 38 15.06 -16.49 1.61
CA VAL A 38 14.32 -17.51 0.89
C VAL A 38 15.22 -18.72 0.57
N THR A 39 14.62 -19.81 0.11
CA THR A 39 15.39 -20.98 -0.35
C THR A 39 16.23 -20.67 -1.59
N PRO A 40 17.31 -21.43 -1.86
CA PRO A 40 18.12 -21.20 -3.07
C PRO A 40 17.36 -21.26 -4.37
N GLU A 41 16.32 -22.09 -4.45
CA GLU A 41 15.43 -22.20 -5.63
C GLU A 41 14.63 -20.91 -5.82
N LEU A 42 14.05 -20.40 -4.76
CA LEU A 42 13.28 -19.17 -4.80
C LEU A 42 14.18 -17.94 -5.03
N GLN A 43 15.43 -17.98 -4.55
CA GLN A 43 16.40 -16.91 -4.79
C GLN A 43 16.69 -16.73 -6.29
N LYS A 44 16.76 -17.82 -7.06
CA LYS A 44 16.92 -17.74 -8.53
C LYS A 44 15.76 -16.98 -9.18
N ALA A 45 14.56 -17.22 -8.72
CA ALA A 45 13.38 -16.49 -9.20
C ALA A 45 13.42 -15.00 -8.81
N MET A 46 13.89 -14.67 -7.60
CA MET A 46 14.08 -13.29 -7.18
C MET A 46 15.15 -12.57 -8.01
N ASP A 47 16.24 -13.25 -8.29
CA ASP A 47 17.33 -12.73 -9.14
C ASP A 47 16.86 -12.45 -10.59
N GLU A 48 16.04 -13.36 -11.16
CA GLU A 48 15.42 -13.17 -12.46
C GLU A 48 14.52 -11.93 -12.52
N ILE A 49 13.67 -11.75 -11.50
CA ILE A 49 12.80 -10.57 -11.41
C ILE A 49 13.63 -9.29 -11.21
N THR A 50 14.68 -9.36 -10.40
CA THR A 50 15.58 -8.23 -10.15
C THR A 50 16.28 -7.79 -11.45
N GLU A 51 16.82 -8.72 -12.22
CA GLU A 51 17.43 -8.42 -13.52
C GLU A 51 16.40 -7.83 -14.50
N ALA A 52 15.22 -8.45 -14.58
CA ALA A 52 14.14 -7.96 -15.43
C ALA A 52 13.68 -6.55 -15.04
N TYR A 53 13.61 -6.24 -13.75
CA TYR A 53 13.29 -4.90 -13.28
C TYR A 53 14.32 -3.87 -13.77
N PHE A 54 15.60 -4.13 -13.60
CA PHE A 54 16.65 -3.17 -13.99
C PHE A 54 16.86 -3.07 -15.50
N THR A 55 16.51 -4.08 -16.27
CA THR A 55 16.66 -4.09 -17.72
C THR A 55 15.39 -3.71 -18.45
N ILE A 56 14.27 -4.37 -18.13
CA ILE A 56 12.99 -4.21 -18.82
C ILE A 56 12.24 -2.96 -18.33
N CYS A 57 12.04 -2.82 -17.02
CA CYS A 57 11.24 -1.70 -16.47
C CYS A 57 11.91 -0.33 -16.68
N LYS A 58 13.21 -0.28 -16.92
CA LYS A 58 13.94 0.96 -17.25
C LYS A 58 13.96 1.25 -18.75
N SER A 59 13.49 0.33 -19.60
CA SER A 59 13.41 0.55 -21.03
C SER A 59 12.34 1.58 -21.40
N ARG A 60 12.63 2.41 -22.41
CA ARG A 60 11.67 3.40 -22.91
C ARG A 60 10.34 2.75 -23.33
N LYS A 61 10.43 1.60 -24.00
CA LYS A 61 9.26 0.86 -24.49
C LYS A 61 8.31 0.47 -23.35
N PHE A 62 8.86 -0.08 -22.25
CA PHE A 62 8.06 -0.46 -21.06
C PHE A 62 7.43 0.79 -20.39
N ILE A 63 8.23 1.84 -20.22
CA ILE A 63 7.79 3.08 -19.57
C ILE A 63 6.65 3.72 -20.36
N ASP A 64 6.79 3.83 -21.69
CA ASP A 64 5.78 4.46 -22.55
C ASP A 64 4.49 3.60 -22.60
N GLU A 65 4.60 2.26 -22.65
CA GLU A 65 3.45 1.37 -22.60
C GLU A 65 2.72 1.48 -21.26
N LEU A 66 3.44 1.48 -20.13
CA LEU A 66 2.83 1.63 -18.81
C LEU A 66 2.15 3.01 -18.65
N ARG A 67 2.75 4.09 -19.16
CA ARG A 67 2.14 5.43 -19.17
C ARG A 67 0.82 5.44 -19.94
N ARG A 68 0.81 4.83 -21.12
CA ARG A 68 -0.40 4.72 -21.94
C ARG A 68 -1.49 3.97 -21.20
N ILE A 69 -1.17 2.81 -20.60
CA ILE A 69 -2.12 2.01 -19.82
C ILE A 69 -2.68 2.80 -18.63
N ARG A 70 -1.83 3.50 -17.90
CA ARG A 70 -2.23 4.34 -16.78
C ARG A 70 -3.23 5.41 -17.20
N LYS A 71 -2.99 6.06 -18.34
CA LYS A 71 -3.87 7.08 -18.87
C LYS A 71 -5.20 6.53 -19.42
N GLU A 72 -5.12 5.52 -20.27
CA GLU A 72 -6.27 5.05 -21.06
C GLU A 72 -7.12 4.01 -20.31
N PHE A 73 -6.54 3.21 -19.46
CA PHE A 73 -7.22 2.12 -18.75
C PHE A 73 -7.44 2.42 -17.27
N GLN A 74 -6.44 2.93 -16.57
CA GLN A 74 -6.59 3.24 -15.14
C GLN A 74 -7.29 4.58 -14.89
N GLY A 75 -7.33 5.49 -15.85
CA GLY A 75 -7.93 6.82 -15.68
C GLY A 75 -7.01 7.79 -14.91
N ARG A 76 -5.68 7.59 -14.99
CA ARG A 76 -4.73 8.47 -14.33
C ARG A 76 -4.39 9.71 -15.19
N PRO A 77 -4.03 10.85 -14.55
CA PRO A 77 -3.86 11.04 -13.09
C PRO A 77 -5.19 11.08 -12.35
N THR A 78 -5.24 10.47 -11.16
CA THR A 78 -6.36 10.67 -10.23
C THR A 78 -6.31 12.11 -9.68
N PRO A 79 -7.45 12.77 -9.42
CA PRO A 79 -7.43 14.16 -8.97
C PRO A 79 -7.06 14.32 -7.49
N ILE A 80 -6.73 15.55 -7.10
CA ILE A 80 -6.82 16.02 -5.73
C ILE A 80 -8.18 16.73 -5.57
N SER A 81 -8.86 16.46 -4.46
CA SER A 81 -10.07 17.18 -4.05
C SER A 81 -9.80 17.98 -2.77
N HIS A 82 -10.18 19.25 -2.76
CA HIS A 82 -10.24 20.06 -1.56
C HIS A 82 -11.48 19.66 -0.76
N LEU A 83 -11.32 19.36 0.51
CA LEU A 83 -12.40 19.04 1.45
C LEU A 83 -12.95 20.34 2.05
N GLU A 84 -13.69 21.10 1.26
CA GLU A 84 -14.05 22.49 1.57
C GLU A 84 -14.90 22.61 2.84
N ARG A 85 -15.96 21.79 2.95
CA ARG A 85 -16.87 21.85 4.11
C ARG A 85 -16.20 21.39 5.38
N LEU A 86 -15.34 20.36 5.29
CA LEU A 86 -14.58 19.85 6.43
C LEU A 86 -13.51 20.85 6.85
N SER A 87 -12.81 21.46 5.91
CA SER A 87 -11.84 22.55 6.18
C SER A 87 -12.49 23.74 6.87
N ASN A 88 -13.65 24.19 6.37
CA ASN A 88 -14.42 25.28 6.98
C ASN A 88 -14.86 24.95 8.43
N LYS A 89 -15.20 23.70 8.71
CA LYS A 89 -15.51 23.24 10.08
C LYS A 89 -14.30 23.28 11.00
N LEU A 90 -13.10 22.98 10.47
CA LEU A 90 -11.84 22.96 11.24
C LEU A 90 -11.22 24.35 11.40
N GLY A 91 -11.59 25.31 10.57
CA GLY A 91 -11.15 26.71 10.67
C GLY A 91 -9.96 27.03 9.77
N ASN A 92 -8.74 27.20 10.33
CA ASN A 92 -7.61 27.75 9.59
C ASN A 92 -6.76 26.70 8.84
N VAL A 93 -7.07 25.40 8.97
CA VAL A 93 -6.32 24.33 8.30
C VAL A 93 -7.13 23.78 7.15
N GLN A 94 -6.50 23.66 5.98
CA GLN A 94 -7.12 23.17 4.78
C GLN A 94 -6.79 21.70 4.54
N LEU A 95 -7.83 20.88 4.38
CA LEU A 95 -7.70 19.44 4.10
C LEU A 95 -7.91 19.15 2.62
N TYR A 96 -7.06 18.29 2.08
CA TYR A 96 -7.12 17.80 0.72
C TYR A 96 -6.98 16.28 0.69
N VAL A 97 -7.55 15.63 -0.32
CA VAL A 97 -7.39 14.19 -0.54
C VAL A 97 -6.89 13.90 -1.95
N LYS A 98 -5.87 13.03 -2.05
CA LYS A 98 -5.47 12.40 -3.33
C LYS A 98 -6.39 11.22 -3.56
N ARG A 99 -7.16 11.26 -4.65
CA ARG A 99 -8.32 10.41 -4.92
C ARG A 99 -7.95 9.07 -5.59
N GLU A 100 -7.24 8.17 -4.88
CA GLU A 100 -6.97 6.82 -5.40
C GLU A 100 -8.22 5.92 -5.40
N ASP A 101 -9.27 6.31 -4.72
CA ASP A 101 -10.61 5.73 -4.82
C ASP A 101 -11.23 5.87 -6.23
N LEU A 102 -10.75 6.81 -7.04
CA LEU A 102 -11.14 7.00 -8.44
C LEU A 102 -10.24 6.28 -9.44
N ASN A 103 -9.16 5.63 -9.00
CA ASN A 103 -8.39 4.73 -9.84
C ASN A 103 -9.27 3.54 -10.26
N HIS A 104 -9.09 3.02 -11.46
CA HIS A 104 -9.84 1.83 -11.90
C HIS A 104 -9.67 0.68 -10.89
N THR A 105 -10.73 -0.08 -10.63
CA THR A 105 -10.94 -1.02 -9.52
C THR A 105 -11.24 -0.38 -8.16
N GLY A 106 -11.12 0.94 -8.03
CA GLY A 106 -11.54 1.69 -6.85
C GLY A 106 -10.51 1.77 -5.72
N ALA A 107 -9.25 1.47 -5.99
CA ALA A 107 -8.15 1.58 -5.03
C ALA A 107 -6.79 1.70 -5.71
N HIS A 108 -5.75 2.02 -4.91
CA HIS A 108 -4.35 2.16 -5.35
C HIS A 108 -3.72 0.86 -5.88
N LYS A 109 -4.26 -0.30 -5.52
CA LYS A 109 -3.65 -1.63 -5.83
C LYS A 109 -3.37 -1.84 -7.31
N LEU A 110 -4.23 -1.34 -8.20
CA LEU A 110 -4.04 -1.52 -9.64
C LEU A 110 -2.77 -0.86 -10.17
N ASN A 111 -2.22 0.15 -9.48
CA ASN A 111 -1.00 0.82 -9.91
C ASN A 111 0.19 -0.12 -10.02
N HIS A 112 0.41 -0.98 -9.02
CA HIS A 112 1.51 -1.95 -9.09
C HIS A 112 1.11 -3.22 -9.84
N CYS A 113 -0.13 -3.69 -9.73
CA CYS A 113 -0.59 -4.87 -10.45
C CYS A 113 -0.43 -4.74 -11.98
N MET A 114 -0.72 -3.56 -12.54
CA MET A 114 -0.49 -3.32 -13.98
C MET A 114 0.98 -3.31 -14.33
N GLY A 115 1.85 -2.79 -13.47
CA GLY A 115 3.30 -2.82 -13.66
C GLY A 115 3.86 -4.23 -13.58
N GLU A 116 3.45 -5.02 -12.59
CA GLU A 116 3.87 -6.42 -12.40
C GLU A 116 3.39 -7.31 -13.55
N ALA A 117 2.13 -7.18 -13.97
CA ALA A 117 1.59 -7.94 -15.09
C ALA A 117 2.24 -7.57 -16.43
N LEU A 118 2.54 -6.28 -16.66
CA LEU A 118 3.29 -5.84 -17.83
C LEU A 118 4.71 -6.40 -17.82
N LEU A 119 5.37 -6.42 -16.66
CA LEU A 119 6.68 -7.03 -16.50
C LEU A 119 6.63 -8.53 -16.82
N ALA A 120 5.65 -9.25 -16.28
CA ALA A 120 5.43 -10.67 -16.59
C ALA A 120 5.31 -10.92 -18.09
N LYS A 121 4.49 -10.11 -18.78
CA LYS A 121 4.35 -10.17 -20.24
C LYS A 121 5.68 -9.98 -20.97
N TYR A 122 6.49 -8.99 -20.59
CA TYR A 122 7.78 -8.74 -21.20
C TYR A 122 8.82 -9.83 -20.90
N MET A 123 8.72 -10.49 -19.75
CA MET A 123 9.52 -11.66 -19.38
C MET A 123 9.06 -12.95 -20.10
N GLY A 124 7.94 -12.91 -20.84
CA GLY A 124 7.36 -14.08 -21.49
C GLY A 124 6.66 -15.05 -20.54
N LYS A 125 6.36 -14.63 -19.30
CA LYS A 125 5.60 -15.43 -18.35
C LYS A 125 4.15 -15.53 -18.79
N LYS A 126 3.50 -16.65 -18.45
CA LYS A 126 2.13 -16.97 -18.89
C LYS A 126 1.11 -16.84 -17.76
N LYS A 127 1.58 -16.83 -16.51
CA LYS A 127 0.74 -16.88 -15.33
C LYS A 127 1.18 -15.88 -14.28
N LEU A 128 0.19 -15.26 -13.62
CA LEU A 128 0.38 -14.48 -12.40
C LEU A 128 -0.06 -15.33 -11.19
N ILE A 129 0.73 -15.33 -10.14
CA ILE A 129 0.40 -15.93 -8.86
C ILE A 129 0.34 -14.81 -7.84
N ALA A 130 -0.74 -14.77 -7.04
CA ALA A 130 -0.91 -13.76 -6.01
C ALA A 130 -1.64 -14.32 -4.80
N GLU A 131 -1.57 -13.61 -3.70
CA GLU A 131 -2.37 -13.80 -2.50
C GLU A 131 -3.34 -12.64 -2.31
N THR A 132 -4.38 -12.85 -1.51
CA THR A 132 -5.26 -11.76 -1.08
C THR A 132 -5.96 -12.12 0.24
N GLY A 133 -6.18 -11.13 1.10
CA GLY A 133 -7.02 -11.22 2.30
C GLY A 133 -8.36 -10.51 2.07
N ALA A 134 -8.36 -9.17 2.08
CA ALA A 134 -9.57 -8.37 1.85
C ALA A 134 -10.13 -8.44 0.41
N GLY A 135 -9.39 -9.02 -0.53
CA GLY A 135 -9.80 -9.19 -1.91
C GLY A 135 -9.46 -8.04 -2.85
N GLN A 136 -9.03 -6.89 -2.37
CA GLN A 136 -8.72 -5.73 -3.23
C GLN A 136 -7.51 -5.99 -4.14
N HIS A 137 -6.43 -6.57 -3.59
CA HIS A 137 -5.29 -6.98 -4.40
C HIS A 137 -5.69 -8.06 -5.41
N GLY A 138 -6.47 -9.05 -4.96
CA GLY A 138 -6.99 -10.11 -5.84
C GLY A 138 -7.76 -9.57 -7.03
N VAL A 139 -8.69 -8.64 -6.81
CA VAL A 139 -9.44 -8.00 -7.90
C VAL A 139 -8.52 -7.20 -8.83
N ALA A 140 -7.55 -6.47 -8.28
CA ALA A 140 -6.61 -5.69 -9.07
C ALA A 140 -5.72 -6.56 -9.96
N ILE A 141 -5.16 -7.65 -9.40
CA ILE A 141 -4.30 -8.56 -10.18
C ILE A 141 -5.08 -9.38 -11.20
N ALA A 142 -6.31 -9.83 -10.86
CA ALA A 142 -7.22 -10.45 -11.82
C ALA A 142 -7.55 -9.53 -12.98
N THR A 143 -7.77 -8.25 -12.71
CA THR A 143 -8.00 -7.20 -13.72
C THR A 143 -6.79 -7.05 -14.64
N ALA A 144 -5.59 -6.99 -14.07
CA ALA A 144 -4.35 -6.87 -14.83
C ALA A 144 -4.09 -8.13 -15.69
N ALA A 145 -4.32 -9.32 -15.13
CA ALA A 145 -4.20 -10.58 -15.86
C ALA A 145 -5.17 -10.64 -17.05
N ALA A 146 -6.44 -10.30 -16.84
CA ALA A 146 -7.43 -10.22 -17.90
C ALA A 146 -7.04 -9.23 -19.00
N TYR A 147 -6.52 -8.07 -18.63
CA TYR A 147 -6.07 -7.05 -19.59
C TYR A 147 -4.95 -7.55 -20.50
N PHE A 148 -4.00 -8.33 -19.96
CA PHE A 148 -2.86 -8.84 -20.72
C PHE A 148 -3.07 -10.25 -21.30
N GLY A 149 -4.20 -10.90 -21.01
CA GLY A 149 -4.48 -12.27 -21.44
C GLY A 149 -3.59 -13.32 -20.75
N LEU A 150 -3.26 -13.10 -19.47
CA LEU A 150 -2.46 -14.00 -18.64
C LEU A 150 -3.36 -14.85 -17.75
N GLU A 151 -2.93 -16.08 -17.46
CA GLU A 151 -3.54 -16.89 -16.41
C GLU A 151 -3.29 -16.23 -15.04
N CYS A 152 -4.19 -16.46 -14.08
CA CYS A 152 -4.07 -15.87 -12.75
C CYS A 152 -4.58 -16.83 -11.68
N ASP A 153 -3.70 -17.26 -10.79
CA ASP A 153 -4.04 -18.04 -9.59
C ASP A 153 -3.93 -17.13 -8.36
N ILE A 154 -5.04 -17.00 -7.63
CA ILE A 154 -5.14 -16.12 -6.44
C ILE A 154 -5.43 -17.00 -5.23
N TYR A 155 -4.47 -17.05 -4.31
CA TYR A 155 -4.56 -17.77 -3.06
C TYR A 155 -5.28 -16.94 -2.00
N MET A 156 -6.31 -17.50 -1.39
CA MET A 156 -7.12 -16.80 -0.39
C MET A 156 -7.58 -17.76 0.69
N GLY A 157 -7.47 -17.35 1.94
CA GLY A 157 -7.90 -18.14 3.08
C GLY A 157 -9.41 -18.37 3.07
N SER A 158 -9.86 -19.57 3.47
CA SER A 158 -11.28 -19.93 3.48
C SER A 158 -12.14 -19.02 4.36
N VAL A 159 -11.58 -18.48 5.42
CA VAL A 159 -12.23 -17.49 6.29
C VAL A 159 -12.48 -16.19 5.51
N ASP A 160 -11.48 -15.72 4.78
CA ASP A 160 -11.57 -14.50 4.00
C ASP A 160 -12.48 -14.65 2.78
N ILE A 161 -12.47 -15.82 2.11
CA ILE A 161 -13.39 -16.13 0.99
C ILE A 161 -14.85 -15.94 1.39
N LYS A 162 -15.21 -16.41 2.58
CA LYS A 162 -16.60 -16.26 3.09
C LYS A 162 -16.96 -14.81 3.40
N LYS A 163 -16.03 -14.07 4.00
CA LYS A 163 -16.24 -12.65 4.35
C LYS A 163 -16.28 -11.73 3.14
N GLN A 164 -15.54 -12.08 2.08
CA GLN A 164 -15.28 -11.22 0.92
C GLN A 164 -15.90 -11.80 -0.37
N ALA A 165 -17.03 -12.49 -0.25
CA ALA A 165 -17.70 -13.14 -1.37
C ALA A 165 -17.92 -12.25 -2.62
N PRO A 166 -18.27 -10.95 -2.51
CA PRO A 166 -18.38 -10.07 -3.67
C PRO A 166 -17.05 -9.88 -4.43
N ASN A 167 -15.92 -9.79 -3.71
CA ASN A 167 -14.60 -9.69 -4.34
C ASN A 167 -14.19 -11.02 -4.99
N VAL A 168 -14.50 -12.15 -4.35
CA VAL A 168 -14.29 -13.48 -4.92
C VAL A 168 -15.08 -13.62 -6.24
N ALA A 169 -16.33 -13.19 -6.27
CA ALA A 169 -17.13 -13.17 -7.50
C ALA A 169 -16.49 -12.29 -8.59
N ARG A 170 -16.00 -11.11 -8.26
CA ARG A 170 -15.29 -10.22 -9.20
C ARG A 170 -14.04 -10.89 -9.78
N MET A 171 -13.19 -11.51 -8.95
CA MET A 171 -12.01 -12.24 -9.41
C MET A 171 -12.37 -13.34 -10.40
N LYS A 172 -13.40 -14.13 -10.10
CA LYS A 172 -13.88 -15.21 -10.99
C LYS A 172 -14.48 -14.69 -12.30
N ILE A 173 -15.24 -13.60 -12.26
CA ILE A 173 -15.77 -12.93 -13.46
C ILE A 173 -14.63 -12.42 -14.35
N LEU A 174 -13.53 -11.95 -13.77
CA LEU A 174 -12.33 -11.55 -14.50
C LEU A 174 -11.49 -12.73 -15.03
N GLY A 175 -11.88 -13.96 -14.76
CA GLY A 175 -11.24 -15.17 -15.26
C GLY A 175 -10.13 -15.72 -14.37
N ALA A 176 -9.93 -15.16 -13.16
CA ALA A 176 -8.95 -15.69 -12.23
C ALA A 176 -9.44 -16.97 -11.54
N ASN A 177 -8.50 -17.87 -11.26
CA ASN A 177 -8.72 -19.04 -10.43
C ASN A 177 -8.46 -18.68 -8.97
N VAL A 178 -9.48 -18.72 -8.11
CA VAL A 178 -9.35 -18.49 -6.68
C VAL A 178 -9.09 -19.82 -5.99
N VAL A 179 -7.87 -19.97 -5.45
CA VAL A 179 -7.42 -21.17 -4.76
C VAL A 179 -7.68 -21.01 -3.26
N GLU A 180 -8.58 -21.84 -2.74
CA GLU A 180 -8.95 -21.83 -1.33
C GLU A 180 -7.85 -22.44 -0.47
N VAL A 181 -7.42 -21.71 0.58
CA VAL A 181 -6.43 -22.16 1.57
C VAL A 181 -7.13 -22.45 2.88
N THR A 182 -7.06 -23.71 3.34
CA THR A 182 -7.85 -24.22 4.48
C THR A 182 -7.01 -24.62 5.69
N HIS A 183 -5.66 -24.56 5.61
CA HIS A 183 -4.78 -24.91 6.72
C HIS A 183 -4.49 -23.71 7.63
N GLY A 184 -3.98 -23.98 8.83
CA GLY A 184 -3.67 -22.97 9.83
C GLY A 184 -4.91 -22.17 10.25
N LEU A 185 -4.80 -20.86 10.33
CA LEU A 185 -5.91 -19.95 10.59
C LEU A 185 -6.76 -19.67 9.33
N ALA A 186 -6.34 -20.16 8.18
CA ALA A 186 -6.99 -19.98 6.88
C ALA A 186 -7.27 -18.49 6.55
N THR A 187 -6.28 -17.64 6.78
CA THR A 187 -6.30 -16.19 6.57
C THR A 187 -5.17 -15.75 5.64
N LEU A 188 -4.88 -14.45 5.57
CA LEU A 188 -3.87 -13.88 4.68
C LEU A 188 -2.48 -14.50 4.84
N LYS A 189 -2.04 -14.80 6.07
CA LYS A 189 -0.71 -15.39 6.29
C LYS A 189 -0.55 -16.73 5.57
N GLU A 190 -1.50 -17.62 5.73
CA GLU A 190 -1.49 -18.94 5.08
C GLU A 190 -1.66 -18.84 3.56
N ALA A 191 -2.40 -17.82 3.10
CA ALA A 191 -2.52 -17.54 1.66
C ALA A 191 -1.19 -17.10 1.05
N VAL A 192 -0.40 -16.27 1.77
CA VAL A 192 0.97 -15.88 1.37
C VAL A 192 1.88 -17.10 1.29
N ASP A 193 1.89 -17.94 2.33
CA ASP A 193 2.71 -19.16 2.37
C ASP A 193 2.40 -20.08 1.20
N ALA A 194 1.11 -20.32 0.93
CA ALA A 194 0.65 -21.16 -0.17
C ALA A 194 0.99 -20.59 -1.56
N ALA A 195 0.90 -19.29 -1.71
CA ALA A 195 1.26 -18.62 -2.97
C ALA A 195 2.77 -18.70 -3.24
N PHE A 196 3.61 -18.54 -2.21
CA PHE A 196 5.06 -18.73 -2.33
C PHE A 196 5.43 -20.16 -2.70
N ASP A 197 4.78 -21.17 -2.06
CA ASP A 197 4.99 -22.58 -2.38
C ASP A 197 4.60 -22.91 -3.82
N ALA A 198 3.50 -22.34 -4.31
CA ALA A 198 3.06 -22.52 -5.69
C ALA A 198 4.04 -21.85 -6.66
N TYR A 199 4.49 -20.64 -6.35
CA TYR A 199 5.45 -19.91 -7.15
C TYR A 199 6.80 -20.65 -7.25
N ALA A 200 7.31 -21.17 -6.13
CA ALA A 200 8.56 -21.94 -6.13
C ALA A 200 8.51 -23.15 -7.07
N LYS A 201 7.32 -23.75 -7.27
CA LYS A 201 7.12 -24.91 -8.16
C LYS A 201 6.94 -24.54 -9.64
N ASP A 202 6.57 -23.30 -9.96
CA ASP A 202 6.20 -22.87 -11.33
C ASP A 202 6.84 -21.53 -11.72
N TYR A 203 7.92 -21.10 -11.08
CA TYR A 203 8.53 -19.79 -11.31
C TYR A 203 9.03 -19.59 -12.76
N GLU A 204 9.34 -20.67 -13.49
CA GLU A 204 9.74 -20.59 -14.89
C GLU A 204 8.61 -20.04 -15.79
N ASN A 205 7.35 -20.39 -15.51
CA ASN A 205 6.17 -19.98 -16.28
C ASN A 205 5.39 -18.84 -15.65
N SER A 206 5.60 -18.56 -14.39
CA SER A 206 4.83 -17.59 -13.60
C SER A 206 5.68 -16.48 -13.01
N ILE A 207 5.02 -15.44 -12.54
CA ILE A 207 5.58 -14.41 -11.66
C ILE A 207 4.69 -14.27 -10.42
N TYR A 208 5.32 -14.12 -9.26
CA TYR A 208 4.59 -13.79 -8.04
C TYR A 208 4.37 -12.29 -7.96
N CYS A 209 3.11 -11.89 -7.88
CA CYS A 209 2.67 -10.50 -7.80
C CYS A 209 2.21 -10.21 -6.38
N ILE A 210 3.14 -9.84 -5.52
CA ILE A 210 2.87 -9.59 -4.11
C ILE A 210 2.00 -8.36 -3.89
N GLY A 211 1.11 -8.43 -2.90
CA GLY A 211 0.07 -7.42 -2.67
C GLY A 211 0.53 -6.13 -2.00
N SER A 212 1.79 -6.00 -1.56
CA SER A 212 2.28 -4.81 -0.87
C SER A 212 3.80 -4.66 -1.01
N VAL A 213 4.38 -3.66 -0.31
CA VAL A 213 5.84 -3.40 -0.24
C VAL A 213 6.52 -4.31 0.79
N VAL A 214 6.16 -5.58 0.79
CA VAL A 214 6.66 -6.63 1.70
C VAL A 214 7.27 -7.76 0.89
N GLY A 215 7.82 -8.78 1.57
CA GLY A 215 8.43 -9.92 0.90
C GLY A 215 9.91 -9.71 0.59
N PRO A 216 10.57 -10.74 0.01
CA PRO A 216 11.99 -10.68 -0.31
C PRO A 216 12.27 -9.66 -1.42
N HIS A 217 13.51 -9.14 -1.44
CA HIS A 217 13.97 -8.36 -2.58
C HIS A 217 13.78 -9.15 -3.89
N PRO A 218 13.22 -8.54 -4.98
CA PRO A 218 13.05 -7.10 -5.22
C PRO A 218 11.66 -6.54 -4.92
N PHE A 219 10.72 -7.30 -4.34
CA PHE A 219 9.33 -6.89 -4.22
C PHE A 219 9.11 -5.55 -3.52
N PRO A 220 9.71 -5.24 -2.35
CA PRO A 220 9.49 -3.95 -1.71
C PRO A 220 9.85 -2.76 -2.60
N MET A 221 10.96 -2.86 -3.33
CA MET A 221 11.40 -1.84 -4.29
C MET A 221 10.47 -1.76 -5.51
N LEU A 222 10.15 -2.90 -6.09
CA LEU A 222 9.35 -3.01 -7.31
C LEU A 222 7.94 -2.43 -7.11
N VAL A 223 7.26 -2.85 -6.04
CA VAL A 223 5.91 -2.37 -5.70
C VAL A 223 5.93 -0.88 -5.36
N ARG A 224 6.89 -0.41 -4.53
CA ARG A 224 7.07 1.02 -4.28
C ARG A 224 7.22 1.81 -5.57
N ASP A 225 8.08 1.37 -6.46
CA ASP A 225 8.40 2.11 -7.68
C ASP A 225 7.22 2.16 -8.66
N PHE A 226 6.37 1.14 -8.71
CA PHE A 226 5.12 1.21 -9.45
C PHE A 226 4.06 2.09 -8.76
N GLN A 227 4.08 2.17 -7.44
CA GLN A 227 3.17 3.04 -6.66
C GLN A 227 3.64 4.51 -6.61
N LYS A 228 4.89 4.82 -6.92
CA LYS A 228 5.43 6.20 -6.89
C LYS A 228 4.63 7.20 -7.72
N ILE A 229 3.91 6.74 -8.73
CA ILE A 229 3.07 7.61 -9.56
C ILE A 229 2.05 8.38 -8.72
N VAL A 230 1.55 7.81 -7.62
CA VAL A 230 0.60 8.46 -6.71
C VAL A 230 1.22 9.71 -6.09
N GLY A 231 2.41 9.59 -5.52
CA GLY A 231 3.11 10.69 -4.88
C GLY A 231 3.61 11.75 -5.86
N ILE A 232 4.11 11.33 -7.03
CA ILE A 232 4.56 12.25 -8.09
C ILE A 232 3.40 13.12 -8.57
N GLU A 233 2.26 12.50 -8.92
CA GLU A 233 1.06 13.22 -9.32
C GLU A 233 0.54 14.13 -8.22
N ALA A 234 0.47 13.61 -6.99
CA ALA A 234 -0.04 14.36 -5.83
C ALA A 234 0.77 15.65 -5.60
N ARG A 235 2.10 15.54 -5.65
CA ARG A 235 2.98 16.69 -5.47
C ARG A 235 2.80 17.75 -6.56
N GLU A 236 2.81 17.32 -7.82
CA GLU A 236 2.64 18.22 -8.97
C GLU A 236 1.28 18.91 -8.93
N GLN A 237 0.20 18.15 -8.74
CA GLN A 237 -1.17 18.66 -8.69
C GLN A 237 -1.39 19.61 -7.51
N PHE A 238 -0.83 19.30 -6.33
CA PHE A 238 -0.99 20.14 -5.16
C PHE A 238 -0.32 21.50 -5.35
N VAL A 239 0.91 21.51 -5.87
CA VAL A 239 1.62 22.75 -6.18
C VAL A 239 0.93 23.54 -7.29
N GLU A 240 0.38 22.86 -8.31
CA GLU A 240 -0.41 23.53 -9.37
C GLU A 240 -1.68 24.17 -8.79
N MET A 241 -2.34 23.49 -7.84
CA MET A 241 -3.61 23.94 -7.24
C MET A 241 -3.43 25.07 -6.24
N THR A 242 -2.38 25.04 -5.41
CA THR A 242 -2.22 25.94 -4.25
C THR A 242 -1.06 26.92 -4.40
N GLY A 243 -0.11 26.67 -5.28
CA GLY A 243 1.12 27.43 -5.45
C GLY A 243 2.26 27.02 -4.52
N GLU A 244 2.03 26.11 -3.57
CA GLU A 244 2.99 25.69 -2.54
C GLU A 244 2.90 24.20 -2.24
N LEU A 245 3.84 23.68 -1.44
CA LEU A 245 3.77 22.29 -0.93
C LEU A 245 2.80 22.20 0.24
N PRO A 246 2.20 21.02 0.51
CA PRO A 246 1.45 20.84 1.74
C PRO A 246 2.38 20.89 2.95
N ASP A 247 1.88 21.34 4.11
CA ASP A 247 2.64 21.29 5.36
C ASP A 247 2.80 19.85 5.85
N ALA A 248 1.79 19.03 5.64
CA ALA A 248 1.83 17.62 6.00
C ALA A 248 1.14 16.72 4.97
N VAL A 249 1.65 15.48 4.85
CA VAL A 249 1.01 14.41 4.09
C VAL A 249 0.73 13.22 5.00
N VAL A 250 -0.42 12.55 4.79
CA VAL A 250 -0.91 11.47 5.67
C VAL A 250 -1.38 10.29 4.82
N ALA A 251 -0.98 9.08 5.17
CA ALA A 251 -1.49 7.84 4.57
C ALA A 251 -1.60 6.72 5.61
N CYS A 252 -2.55 5.80 5.42
CA CYS A 252 -2.66 4.60 6.27
C CYS A 252 -1.56 3.58 5.91
N VAL A 253 -1.18 2.79 6.91
CA VAL A 253 -0.11 1.78 6.80
C VAL A 253 -0.58 0.44 7.37
N GLY A 254 -0.65 -0.56 6.48
CA GLY A 254 -0.64 -1.97 6.82
C GLY A 254 0.69 -2.55 6.34
N GLY A 255 0.71 -3.31 5.23
CA GLY A 255 1.98 -3.60 4.53
C GLY A 255 2.65 -2.34 3.98
N GLY A 256 1.89 -1.30 3.66
CA GLY A 256 2.37 0.05 3.39
C GLY A 256 2.56 0.41 1.92
N SER A 257 1.89 -0.26 0.97
CA SER A 257 2.09 0.03 -0.46
C SER A 257 1.54 1.39 -0.89
N ASN A 258 0.34 1.78 -0.43
CA ASN A 258 -0.22 3.09 -0.75
C ASN A 258 0.66 4.21 -0.17
N SER A 259 1.06 4.08 1.07
CA SER A 259 1.88 5.07 1.77
C SER A 259 3.29 5.16 1.18
N ALA A 260 3.95 4.05 0.85
CA ALA A 260 5.26 4.07 0.21
C ALA A 260 5.24 4.83 -1.12
N GLY A 261 4.24 4.57 -1.97
CA GLY A 261 4.08 5.28 -3.23
C GLY A 261 3.75 6.76 -3.06
N PHE A 262 2.88 7.08 -2.12
CA PHE A 262 2.49 8.45 -1.84
C PHE A 262 3.63 9.26 -1.22
N PHE A 263 4.30 8.73 -0.21
CA PHE A 263 5.43 9.39 0.46
C PHE A 263 6.61 9.62 -0.48
N ALA A 264 6.83 8.73 -1.44
CA ALA A 264 7.91 8.85 -2.42
C ALA A 264 7.91 10.19 -3.19
N GLY A 265 6.75 10.83 -3.34
CA GLY A 265 6.65 12.15 -3.96
C GLY A 265 7.13 13.29 -3.07
N PHE A 266 7.26 13.07 -1.75
CA PHE A 266 7.52 14.10 -0.75
C PHE A 266 8.75 13.85 0.12
N LEU A 267 9.43 12.70 -0.02
CA LEU A 267 10.59 12.37 0.81
C LEU A 267 11.70 13.42 0.76
N ASN A 268 11.84 14.08 -0.38
CA ASN A 268 12.86 15.11 -0.62
C ASN A 268 12.35 16.54 -0.45
N ASP A 269 11.19 16.73 0.15
CA ASP A 269 10.61 18.05 0.39
C ASP A 269 10.53 18.33 1.90
N PRO A 270 10.51 19.60 2.33
CA PRO A 270 10.33 19.99 3.73
C PRO A 270 8.86 19.85 4.16
N VAL A 271 8.30 18.67 3.97
CA VAL A 271 6.92 18.29 4.29
C VAL A 271 6.94 17.30 5.43
N ASP A 272 6.11 17.48 6.44
CA ASP A 272 5.89 16.47 7.47
C ASP A 272 5.15 15.27 6.91
N ILE A 273 5.65 14.07 7.17
CA ILE A 273 5.08 12.81 6.62
C ILE A 273 4.60 11.93 7.77
N TYR A 274 3.34 11.51 7.70
CA TYR A 274 2.70 10.67 8.71
C TYR A 274 2.16 9.37 8.11
N GLY A 275 2.64 8.23 8.65
CA GLY A 275 2.10 6.91 8.39
C GLY A 275 1.21 6.47 9.55
N ILE A 276 -0.04 6.07 9.27
CA ILE A 276 -1.03 5.81 10.30
C ILE A 276 -1.40 4.33 10.33
N GLU A 277 -1.08 3.71 11.46
CA GLU A 277 -1.34 2.31 11.71
C GLU A 277 -2.65 2.11 12.50
N PRO A 278 -3.33 0.95 12.36
CA PRO A 278 -4.56 0.69 13.09
C PRO A 278 -4.26 0.28 14.54
N LEU A 279 -4.75 1.08 15.49
CA LEU A 279 -4.77 0.71 16.91
C LEU A 279 -5.90 -0.29 17.24
N GLY A 280 -6.85 -0.45 16.32
CA GLY A 280 -7.95 -1.37 16.50
C GLY A 280 -8.74 -1.09 17.77
N ARG A 281 -8.83 -2.10 18.65
CA ARG A 281 -9.59 -2.06 19.90
C ARG A 281 -8.75 -1.67 21.12
N GLY A 282 -7.41 -1.63 20.99
CA GLY A 282 -6.50 -1.30 22.07
C GLY A 282 -5.08 -1.77 21.85
N THR A 283 -4.24 -1.67 22.87
CA THR A 283 -2.78 -1.91 22.79
C THR A 283 -2.36 -3.35 23.09
N ASN A 284 -3.31 -4.23 23.45
CA ASN A 284 -2.96 -5.63 23.69
C ASN A 284 -2.66 -6.35 22.37
N LEU A 285 -1.76 -7.31 22.42
CA LEU A 285 -1.45 -8.16 21.28
C LEU A 285 -2.72 -8.90 20.79
N GLY A 286 -3.00 -8.82 19.49
CA GLY A 286 -4.24 -9.34 18.91
C GLY A 286 -5.40 -8.33 18.85
N ASP A 287 -5.26 -7.14 19.45
CA ASP A 287 -6.26 -6.07 19.40
C ASP A 287 -5.93 -4.96 18.40
N HIS A 288 -4.71 -4.98 17.83
CA HIS A 288 -4.22 -3.99 16.88
C HIS A 288 -3.35 -4.62 15.78
N ALA A 289 -2.99 -3.83 14.77
CA ALA A 289 -1.98 -4.15 13.76
C ALA A 289 -0.94 -3.02 13.59
N ALA A 290 -0.64 -2.32 14.69
CA ALA A 290 0.31 -1.22 14.73
C ALA A 290 1.75 -1.74 14.92
N THR A 291 2.34 -2.24 13.85
CA THR A 291 3.63 -2.95 13.87
C THR A 291 4.81 -2.04 14.16
N LEU A 292 4.86 -0.85 13.59
CA LEU A 292 5.96 0.09 13.80
C LEU A 292 5.94 0.71 15.19
N GLN A 293 4.75 0.79 15.82
CA GLN A 293 4.60 1.34 17.15
C GLN A 293 4.90 0.32 18.25
N TYR A 294 4.53 -0.95 18.08
CA TYR A 294 4.58 -1.95 19.14
C TYR A 294 5.35 -3.21 18.79
N GLY A 295 5.86 -3.32 17.55
CA GLY A 295 6.59 -4.49 17.08
C GLY A 295 8.07 -4.44 17.37
N GLU A 296 8.73 -5.54 17.00
CA GLU A 296 10.17 -5.75 17.11
C GLU A 296 10.75 -6.20 15.77
N GLU A 297 12.07 -6.05 15.62
CA GLU A 297 12.77 -6.55 14.44
C GLU A 297 12.60 -8.07 14.29
N GLY A 298 12.27 -8.53 13.08
CA GLY A 298 12.11 -9.94 12.77
C GLY A 298 11.98 -10.24 11.30
N VAL A 299 12.17 -11.51 10.96
CA VAL A 299 12.05 -12.01 9.59
C VAL A 299 10.75 -12.78 9.44
N MET A 300 9.95 -12.42 8.46
CA MET A 300 8.80 -13.19 7.99
C MET A 300 8.60 -13.02 6.49
N HIS A 301 7.99 -14.01 5.84
CA HIS A 301 7.74 -13.99 4.38
C HIS A 301 8.96 -13.59 3.54
N GLY A 302 10.17 -13.97 4.01
CA GLY A 302 11.42 -13.80 3.29
C GLY A 302 12.07 -12.41 3.37
N PHE A 303 11.68 -11.54 4.30
CA PHE A 303 12.31 -10.23 4.51
C PHE A 303 12.43 -9.86 5.99
N ASN A 304 13.43 -9.04 6.32
CA ASN A 304 13.63 -8.47 7.65
C ASN A 304 12.92 -7.11 7.78
N SER A 305 12.12 -6.94 8.82
CA SER A 305 11.44 -5.67 9.11
C SER A 305 11.05 -5.58 10.58
N ILE A 306 10.14 -4.69 10.92
CA ILE A 306 9.46 -4.66 12.22
C ILE A 306 8.19 -5.51 12.10
N MET A 307 7.95 -6.38 13.10
CA MET A 307 6.79 -7.24 13.15
C MET A 307 6.26 -7.41 14.58
N LEU A 308 4.97 -7.68 14.68
CA LEU A 308 4.34 -8.09 15.93
C LEU A 308 4.63 -9.58 16.16
N LYS A 309 5.15 -9.91 17.34
CA LYS A 309 5.52 -11.28 17.73
C LYS A 309 4.73 -11.75 18.94
N ASP A 310 4.40 -13.02 18.93
CA ASP A 310 3.90 -13.71 20.12
C ASP A 310 5.04 -14.08 21.09
N GLU A 311 4.72 -14.76 22.17
CA GLU A 311 5.66 -15.22 23.19
C GLU A 311 6.73 -16.21 22.69
N ASN A 312 6.47 -16.85 21.54
CA ASN A 312 7.39 -17.79 20.89
C ASN A 312 8.29 -17.09 19.84
N GLY A 313 8.04 -15.82 19.56
CA GLY A 313 8.74 -15.06 18.52
C GLY A 313 8.12 -15.24 17.11
N ASP A 314 7.00 -15.93 17.01
CA ASP A 314 6.24 -16.12 15.78
C ASP A 314 5.36 -14.88 15.47
N PRO A 315 4.93 -14.69 14.21
CA PRO A 315 4.01 -13.61 13.87
C PRO A 315 2.74 -13.68 14.71
N ALA A 316 2.45 -12.61 15.45
CA ALA A 316 1.28 -12.54 16.32
C ALA A 316 -0.02 -12.39 15.53
N PRO A 317 -1.15 -12.80 16.10
CA PRO A 317 -2.47 -12.39 15.60
C PRO A 317 -2.60 -10.87 15.58
N VAL A 318 -3.26 -10.33 14.57
CA VAL A 318 -3.52 -8.90 14.42
C VAL A 318 -5.00 -8.64 14.20
N TYR A 319 -5.40 -7.41 14.44
CA TYR A 319 -6.77 -6.98 14.23
C TYR A 319 -6.84 -5.50 13.85
N SER A 320 -7.74 -5.18 12.94
CA SER A 320 -8.27 -3.84 12.74
C SER A 320 -9.71 -3.92 12.21
N VAL A 321 -10.44 -2.82 12.25
CA VAL A 321 -11.75 -2.71 11.60
C VAL A 321 -11.62 -2.81 10.07
N ALA A 322 -10.43 -2.59 9.53
CA ALA A 322 -10.12 -2.63 8.10
C ALA A 322 -9.22 -3.82 7.76
N SER A 323 -9.77 -4.88 7.22
CA SER A 323 -9.04 -6.13 6.91
C SER A 323 -7.83 -5.94 5.97
N GLY A 324 -7.82 -4.90 5.16
CA GLY A 324 -6.69 -4.56 4.29
C GLY A 324 -5.45 -4.04 5.05
N LEU A 325 -5.57 -3.74 6.35
CA LEU A 325 -4.46 -3.36 7.23
C LEU A 325 -4.04 -4.49 8.18
N ASP A 326 -4.69 -5.65 8.13
CA ASP A 326 -4.42 -6.80 9.00
C ASP A 326 -3.19 -7.58 8.53
N TYR A 327 -2.01 -7.04 8.85
CA TYR A 327 -0.73 -7.66 8.55
C TYR A 327 0.22 -7.47 9.74
N PRO A 328 0.87 -8.53 10.23
CA PRO A 328 1.69 -8.46 11.45
C PRO A 328 3.11 -7.92 11.22
N SER A 329 3.37 -7.30 10.07
CA SER A 329 4.63 -6.63 9.76
C SER A 329 4.35 -5.41 8.88
N SER A 330 5.38 -4.67 8.52
CA SER A 330 5.29 -3.56 7.56
C SER A 330 6.47 -3.58 6.59
N GLY A 331 6.36 -2.84 5.50
CA GLY A 331 7.43 -2.77 4.51
C GLY A 331 8.77 -2.35 5.12
N PRO A 332 9.89 -2.92 4.68
CA PRO A 332 11.21 -2.63 5.25
C PRO A 332 11.63 -1.18 5.04
N GLU A 333 11.18 -0.52 4.00
CA GLU A 333 11.41 0.91 3.79
C GLU A 333 10.69 1.75 4.85
N HIS A 334 9.47 1.36 5.27
CA HIS A 334 8.77 2.03 6.36
C HIS A 334 9.51 1.89 7.69
N ALA A 335 10.02 0.70 8.01
CA ALA A 335 10.84 0.48 9.20
C ALA A 335 12.09 1.37 9.18
N PHE A 336 12.77 1.46 8.05
CA PHE A 336 13.94 2.31 7.87
C PHE A 336 13.61 3.80 8.00
N LEU A 337 12.57 4.28 7.32
CA LEU A 337 12.15 5.70 7.37
C LEU A 337 11.68 6.11 8.78
N HIS A 338 11.11 5.16 9.54
CA HIS A 338 10.78 5.34 10.94
C HIS A 338 12.04 5.47 11.81
N GLU A 339 12.99 4.54 11.65
CA GLU A 339 14.24 4.52 12.44
C GLU A 339 15.06 5.81 12.26
N ILE A 340 15.16 6.32 11.03
CA ILE A 340 15.88 7.57 10.75
C ILE A 340 15.08 8.83 11.05
N GLY A 341 13.79 8.72 11.39
CA GLY A 341 12.92 9.83 11.76
C GLY A 341 12.40 10.67 10.59
N ARG A 342 12.54 10.20 9.33
CA ARG A 342 12.00 10.95 8.17
C ARG A 342 10.48 10.89 8.09
N VAL A 343 9.89 9.77 8.45
CA VAL A 343 8.45 9.56 8.52
C VAL A 343 8.06 9.32 9.98
N LYS A 344 7.05 10.02 10.42
CA LYS A 344 6.44 9.85 11.75
C LYS A 344 5.31 8.82 11.62
N TYR A 345 5.32 7.81 12.47
CA TYR A 345 4.24 6.81 12.52
C TYR A 345 3.44 6.99 13.80
N ASP A 346 2.12 6.94 13.67
CA ASP A 346 1.18 7.10 14.78
C ASP A 346 -0.02 6.15 14.55
N VAL A 347 -0.94 6.13 15.47
CA VAL A 347 -2.06 5.19 15.48
C VAL A 347 -3.41 5.90 15.57
N ILE A 348 -4.44 5.22 15.04
CA ILE A 348 -5.85 5.60 15.18
C ILE A 348 -6.65 4.35 15.57
N ASN A 349 -7.58 4.49 16.51
CA ASN A 349 -8.47 3.43 16.93
C ASN A 349 -9.67 3.25 15.97
N ASP A 350 -10.42 2.16 16.16
CA ASP A 350 -11.58 1.84 15.32
C ASP A 350 -12.69 2.88 15.42
N GLU A 351 -12.95 3.43 16.61
CA GLU A 351 -14.03 4.41 16.83
C GLU A 351 -13.77 5.69 16.03
N ASP A 352 -12.59 6.30 16.17
CA ASP A 352 -12.21 7.50 15.43
C ASP A 352 -12.19 7.24 13.91
N THR A 353 -11.77 6.04 13.49
CA THR A 353 -11.78 5.63 12.09
C THR A 353 -13.19 5.59 11.51
N ILE A 354 -14.14 4.99 12.21
CA ILE A 354 -15.54 4.89 11.76
C ILE A 354 -16.22 6.25 11.81
N ASP A 355 -15.94 7.07 12.80
CA ASP A 355 -16.45 8.44 12.85
C ASP A 355 -15.97 9.26 11.66
N ALA A 356 -14.69 9.16 11.29
CA ALA A 356 -14.15 9.82 10.10
C ALA A 356 -14.74 9.29 8.79
N PHE A 357 -15.03 7.98 8.70
CA PHE A 357 -15.75 7.39 7.57
C PHE A 357 -17.10 8.10 7.35
N PHE A 358 -17.91 8.24 8.39
CA PHE A 358 -19.21 8.92 8.29
C PHE A 358 -19.07 10.44 8.09
N GLU A 359 -18.10 11.06 8.75
CA GLU A 359 -17.87 12.51 8.63
C GLU A 359 -17.50 12.90 7.20
N LEU A 360 -16.52 12.22 6.59
CA LEU A 360 -16.13 12.47 5.21
C LEU A 360 -17.29 12.22 4.24
N SER A 361 -18.03 11.12 4.45
CA SER A 361 -19.17 10.76 3.60
C SER A 361 -20.25 11.84 3.62
N ARG A 362 -20.60 12.39 4.76
CA ARG A 362 -21.68 13.37 4.93
C ARG A 362 -21.25 14.80 4.61
N MET A 363 -20.00 15.13 4.91
CA MET A 363 -19.50 16.46 4.67
C MET A 363 -19.12 16.69 3.20
N GLU A 364 -18.52 15.69 2.56
CA GLU A 364 -17.88 15.86 1.24
C GLU A 364 -18.48 14.95 0.15
N GLY A 365 -19.42 14.06 0.50
CA GLY A 365 -20.01 13.14 -0.47
C GLY A 365 -19.05 12.06 -0.97
N ILE A 366 -18.02 11.74 -0.19
CA ILE A 366 -17.01 10.74 -0.51
C ILE A 366 -17.09 9.62 0.52
N ILE A 367 -17.44 8.40 0.08
CA ILE A 367 -17.45 7.21 0.93
C ILE A 367 -16.08 6.52 0.82
N PRO A 368 -15.19 6.68 1.82
CA PRO A 368 -13.85 6.11 1.77
C PRO A 368 -13.87 4.63 2.11
N ALA A 369 -12.86 3.88 1.68
CA ALA A 369 -12.56 2.59 2.29
C ALA A 369 -12.24 2.76 3.78
N ILE A 370 -12.56 1.78 4.61
CA ILE A 370 -12.26 1.85 6.06
C ILE A 370 -10.75 1.99 6.30
N GLU A 371 -9.92 1.38 5.45
CA GLU A 371 -8.47 1.57 5.45
C GLU A 371 -8.10 3.04 5.34
N SER A 372 -8.64 3.72 4.34
CA SER A 372 -8.39 5.15 4.09
C SER A 372 -8.92 6.04 5.20
N SER A 373 -9.98 5.61 5.88
CA SER A 373 -10.59 6.35 6.99
C SER A 373 -9.65 6.54 8.17
N HIS A 374 -8.66 5.64 8.37
CA HIS A 374 -7.59 5.83 9.36
C HIS A 374 -6.76 7.09 9.05
N ALA A 375 -6.39 7.28 7.80
CA ALA A 375 -5.65 8.47 7.37
C ALA A 375 -6.50 9.74 7.46
N VAL A 376 -7.80 9.66 7.13
CA VAL A 376 -8.73 10.79 7.26
C VAL A 376 -8.91 11.18 8.73
N ALA A 377 -9.12 10.20 9.62
CA ALA A 377 -9.25 10.44 11.07
C ALA A 377 -8.01 11.16 11.63
N TYR A 378 -6.82 10.68 11.24
CA TYR A 378 -5.59 11.31 11.67
C TYR A 378 -5.39 12.70 11.06
N GLY A 379 -5.70 12.89 9.79
CA GLY A 379 -5.66 14.21 9.15
C GLY A 379 -6.54 15.24 9.85
N ILE A 380 -7.74 14.83 10.29
CA ILE A 380 -8.64 15.67 11.10
C ILE A 380 -8.03 15.94 12.48
N LYS A 381 -7.46 14.92 13.14
CA LYS A 381 -6.77 15.06 14.44
C LYS A 381 -5.60 16.03 14.33
N LEU A 382 -4.77 15.88 13.30
CA LEU A 382 -3.63 16.73 13.04
C LEU A 382 -4.04 18.20 12.78
N ALA A 383 -5.07 18.39 11.94
CA ALA A 383 -5.59 19.73 11.65
C ALA A 383 -6.08 20.48 12.90
N LYS A 384 -6.68 19.76 13.86
CA LYS A 384 -7.08 20.36 15.14
C LYS A 384 -5.90 20.78 16.03
N GLN A 385 -4.70 20.29 15.77
CA GLN A 385 -3.48 20.62 16.52
C GLN A 385 -2.65 21.71 15.84
N MET A 386 -2.89 21.95 14.54
CA MET A 386 -2.20 22.98 13.77
C MET A 386 -2.93 24.32 13.91
N GLU A 387 -2.16 25.42 13.96
CA GLU A 387 -2.75 26.77 13.97
C GLU A 387 -3.26 27.18 12.59
N THR A 388 -2.49 26.87 11.55
CA THR A 388 -2.79 27.15 10.15
C THR A 388 -2.09 26.12 9.27
N GLY A 389 -2.42 26.07 8.00
CA GLY A 389 -1.69 25.26 7.02
C GLY A 389 -2.58 24.31 6.23
N SER A 390 -1.95 23.31 5.62
CA SER A 390 -2.60 22.36 4.75
C SER A 390 -2.14 20.93 4.99
N VAL A 391 -3.09 19.98 4.92
CA VAL A 391 -2.82 18.55 5.05
C VAL A 391 -3.37 17.84 3.80
N LEU A 392 -2.51 17.09 3.12
CA LEU A 392 -2.89 16.25 2.00
C LEU A 392 -2.92 14.78 2.42
N ILE A 393 -4.07 14.14 2.28
CA ILE A 393 -4.34 12.78 2.72
C ILE A 393 -4.42 11.86 1.50
N CYS A 394 -3.79 10.70 1.53
CA CYS A 394 -3.97 9.66 0.52
C CYS A 394 -5.28 8.90 0.79
N LEU A 395 -6.29 9.13 -0.06
CA LEU A 395 -7.54 8.37 -0.04
C LEU A 395 -7.35 7.11 -0.89
N SER A 396 -6.79 6.08 -0.30
CA SER A 396 -6.24 4.90 -0.97
C SER A 396 -7.27 3.98 -1.64
N GLY A 397 -8.54 4.07 -1.23
CA GLY A 397 -9.61 3.27 -1.81
C GLY A 397 -11.02 3.77 -1.46
N ARG A 398 -12.02 3.26 -2.19
CA ARG A 398 -13.44 3.56 -1.99
C ARG A 398 -14.13 2.54 -1.09
N GLY A 399 -15.20 2.99 -0.42
CA GLY A 399 -15.91 2.23 0.59
C GLY A 399 -16.98 1.26 0.10
N ASP A 400 -17.22 1.14 -1.20
CA ASP A 400 -18.28 0.25 -1.72
C ASP A 400 -18.12 -1.20 -1.23
N LYS A 401 -16.90 -1.65 -1.04
CA LYS A 401 -16.59 -2.99 -0.53
C LYS A 401 -16.97 -3.19 0.94
N ASP A 402 -17.10 -2.10 1.68
CA ASP A 402 -17.27 -2.10 3.14
C ASP A 402 -18.73 -1.89 3.56
N MET A 403 -19.64 -1.65 2.61
CA MET A 403 -21.02 -1.25 2.90
C MET A 403 -21.77 -2.26 3.76
N ASP A 404 -21.69 -3.55 3.43
CA ASP A 404 -22.37 -4.61 4.20
C ASP A 404 -21.84 -4.63 5.64
N TYR A 405 -20.52 -4.59 5.80
CA TYR A 405 -19.90 -4.57 7.13
C TYR A 405 -20.29 -3.33 7.95
N ILE A 406 -20.31 -2.15 7.33
CA ILE A 406 -20.73 -0.89 8.00
C ILE A 406 -22.19 -0.97 8.43
N ILE A 407 -23.08 -1.44 7.56
CA ILE A 407 -24.52 -1.55 7.86
C ILE A 407 -24.76 -2.55 9.02
N GLU A 408 -24.11 -3.68 8.99
CA GLU A 408 -24.28 -4.74 9.99
C GLU A 408 -23.74 -4.34 11.37
N ASN A 409 -22.60 -3.66 11.43
CA ASN A 409 -21.91 -3.40 12.70
C ASN A 409 -22.15 -2.00 13.27
N TYR A 410 -22.42 -1.01 12.44
CA TYR A 410 -22.55 0.39 12.86
C TYR A 410 -23.89 1.03 12.48
N GLY A 411 -24.66 0.37 11.63
CA GLY A 411 -25.92 0.89 11.11
C GLY A 411 -25.74 2.08 10.16
N ILE A 412 -26.86 2.64 9.72
CA ILE A 412 -26.90 3.92 8.99
C ILE A 412 -27.09 5.01 10.03
N ARG A 413 -26.03 5.63 10.50
CA ARG A 413 -26.05 6.70 11.51
C ARG A 413 -26.65 8.01 10.98
#